data_896d8086231e40a32607408740336bc7
#
_entry.id   896d8086231e40a32607408740336bc7
#
_cell.length_a   1.000
_cell.length_b   1.000
_cell.length_c   1.000
_cell.angle_alpha   90.00
_cell.angle_beta   90.00
_cell.angle_gamma   90.00
#
_symmetry.space_group_name_H-M   'P 1'
#
loop_
_entity.id
_entity.type
_entity.pdbx_description
1 polymer ?
#
loop_
_entity_poly.entity_id
_entity_poly.type
_entity_poly.pdbx_seq_one_letter_code
_entity_poly.pdbx_strand_id
1 'polypeptide(L)'
;MTAPRADPKILAFPGQTLKVDESKMLVRSIISTTAPDRAGDVIVPAGLRNADEYLRNPVVLWAHQRSLPPIGICERLTLEADRIIAETKFSASSPFAQDVFKLYAEGVLRGWSIGFLPVQATPQAAKGGSIYREWDLLEYSAVPIPENPQALTLAIRKGMIHDADLRHWLMCDVMAALVL
;
A
#
# COMPACT_ATOMS: atom_id res chain seq x y z
N MET A 1 -12.20 8.44 -31.45
CA MET A 1 -12.66 8.87 -30.10
C MET A 1 -11.92 8.00 -29.08
N THR A 2 -10.91 8.52 -28.42
CA THR A 2 -10.20 7.85 -27.35
C THR A 2 -11.12 7.77 -26.14
N ALA A 3 -11.35 6.56 -25.60
CA ALA A 3 -12.09 6.38 -24.36
C ALA A 3 -11.43 7.23 -23.24
N PRO A 4 -12.22 7.84 -22.34
CA PRO A 4 -11.66 8.58 -21.22
C PRO A 4 -10.76 7.64 -20.40
N ARG A 5 -9.53 8.09 -20.16
CA ARG A 5 -8.58 7.38 -19.31
C ARG A 5 -9.17 7.35 -17.89
N ALA A 6 -9.33 6.16 -17.33
CA ALA A 6 -9.82 6.03 -15.95
C ALA A 6 -8.86 6.73 -14.99
N ASP A 7 -9.41 7.42 -14.00
CA ASP A 7 -8.58 8.04 -12.96
C ASP A 7 -7.86 6.97 -12.13
N PRO A 8 -6.60 7.23 -11.71
CA PRO A 8 -5.87 6.35 -10.83
C PRO A 8 -6.64 6.12 -9.53
N LYS A 9 -6.73 4.88 -9.10
CA LYS A 9 -7.29 4.53 -7.79
C LYS A 9 -6.18 4.14 -6.83
N ILE A 10 -6.38 4.51 -5.57
CA ILE A 10 -5.55 4.11 -4.43
C ILE A 10 -6.41 3.18 -3.60
N LEU A 11 -5.93 1.97 -3.38
CA LEU A 11 -6.57 1.00 -2.49
C LEU A 11 -5.53 0.57 -1.46
N ALA A 12 -5.82 0.84 -0.20
CA ALA A 12 -5.00 0.39 0.90
C ALA A 12 -5.56 -0.93 1.42
N PHE A 13 -4.78 -1.98 1.29
CA PHE A 13 -5.04 -3.25 1.93
C PHE A 13 -4.25 -3.35 3.24
N PRO A 14 -4.70 -4.16 4.21
CA PRO A 14 -3.86 -4.51 5.34
C PRO A 14 -2.69 -5.36 4.80
N GLY A 15 -1.66 -4.67 4.28
CA GLY A 15 -0.41 -5.31 3.91
C GLY A 15 0.17 -5.96 5.15
N GLN A 16 0.74 -7.14 5.01
CA GLN A 16 1.39 -7.84 6.10
C GLN A 16 2.89 -7.94 5.82
N THR A 17 3.72 -7.41 6.71
CA THR A 17 5.15 -7.67 6.70
C THR A 17 5.40 -9.13 7.06
N LEU A 18 5.99 -9.89 6.13
CA LEU A 18 6.28 -11.32 6.28
C LEU A 18 7.68 -11.54 6.84
N LYS A 19 8.65 -10.74 6.40
CA LYS A 19 10.06 -10.85 6.79
C LYS A 19 10.77 -9.51 6.64
N VAL A 20 11.67 -9.21 7.56
CA VAL A 20 12.62 -8.09 7.47
C VAL A 20 14.03 -8.66 7.48
N ASP A 21 14.87 -8.22 6.55
CA ASP A 21 16.30 -8.50 6.48
C ASP A 21 17.05 -7.17 6.70
N GLU A 22 17.47 -6.95 7.93
CA GLU A 22 18.16 -5.71 8.32
C GLU A 22 19.49 -5.52 7.60
N SER A 23 20.22 -6.60 7.35
CA SER A 23 21.53 -6.54 6.69
C SER A 23 21.43 -6.04 5.25
N LYS A 24 20.28 -6.22 4.62
CA LYS A 24 20.01 -5.82 3.23
C LYS A 24 19.06 -4.63 3.14
N MET A 25 18.51 -4.13 4.24
CA MET A 25 17.41 -3.17 4.24
C MET A 25 16.25 -3.64 3.33
N LEU A 26 15.85 -4.91 3.45
CA LEU A 26 14.86 -5.55 2.61
C LEU A 26 13.67 -6.01 3.45
N VAL A 27 12.47 -5.70 2.95
CA VAL A 27 11.21 -6.12 3.57
C VAL A 27 10.41 -6.93 2.57
N ARG A 28 10.02 -8.15 2.95
CA ARG A 28 9.10 -8.98 2.18
C ARG A 28 7.70 -8.85 2.77
N SER A 29 6.73 -8.47 1.94
CA SER A 29 5.37 -8.12 2.40
C SER A 29 4.31 -8.58 1.42
N ILE A 30 3.10 -8.84 1.96
CA ILE A 30 1.88 -8.87 1.15
C ILE A 30 1.47 -7.42 0.91
N ILE A 31 1.34 -7.00 -0.33
CA ILE A 31 0.97 -5.64 -0.72
C ILE A 31 -0.48 -5.52 -1.20
N SER A 32 -1.12 -6.65 -1.56
CA SER A 32 -2.54 -6.73 -1.93
C SER A 32 -3.07 -8.14 -1.72
N THR A 33 -4.38 -8.26 -1.48
CA THR A 33 -5.10 -9.54 -1.34
C THR A 33 -6.46 -9.47 -2.03
N THR A 34 -7.13 -10.63 -2.16
CA THR A 34 -8.53 -10.71 -2.63
C THR A 34 -9.56 -10.33 -1.57
N ALA A 35 -9.15 -10.00 -0.35
CA ALA A 35 -10.07 -9.53 0.67
C ALA A 35 -10.65 -8.16 0.29
N PRO A 36 -11.97 -7.93 0.46
CA PRO A 36 -12.55 -6.62 0.25
C PRO A 36 -11.89 -5.58 1.16
N ASP A 37 -11.62 -4.41 0.60
CA ASP A 37 -11.23 -3.24 1.38
C ASP A 37 -12.45 -2.60 2.06
N ARG A 38 -12.29 -1.42 2.67
CA ARG A 38 -13.36 -0.69 3.35
C ARG A 38 -14.43 -0.14 2.42
N ALA A 39 -14.05 0.21 1.19
CA ALA A 39 -14.99 0.64 0.16
C ALA A 39 -15.74 -0.56 -0.44
N GLY A 40 -15.38 -1.80 -0.03
CA GLY A 40 -15.89 -3.03 -0.60
C GLY A 40 -15.20 -3.40 -1.92
N ASP A 41 -14.12 -2.72 -2.28
CA ASP A 41 -13.37 -3.00 -3.49
C ASP A 41 -12.52 -4.27 -3.34
N VAL A 42 -12.45 -5.06 -4.40
CA VAL A 42 -11.69 -6.32 -4.48
C VAL A 42 -10.72 -6.28 -5.64
N ILE A 43 -9.46 -6.55 -5.36
CA ILE A 43 -8.42 -6.72 -6.39
C ILE A 43 -8.25 -8.21 -6.68
N VAL A 44 -8.28 -8.58 -7.95
CA VAL A 44 -7.93 -9.93 -8.40
C VAL A 44 -6.43 -9.96 -8.76
N PRO A 45 -5.56 -10.67 -8.00
CA PRO A 45 -4.12 -10.66 -8.26
C PRO A 45 -3.75 -11.11 -9.68
N ALA A 46 -4.42 -12.14 -10.19
CA ALA A 46 -4.22 -12.63 -11.56
C ALA A 46 -4.60 -11.61 -12.66
N GLY A 47 -5.30 -10.54 -12.29
CA GLY A 47 -5.68 -9.45 -13.19
C GLY A 47 -4.62 -8.37 -13.37
N LEU A 48 -3.48 -8.47 -12.69
CA LEU A 48 -2.35 -7.56 -12.90
C LEU A 48 -1.75 -7.79 -14.28
N ARG A 49 -1.82 -6.79 -15.16
CA ARG A 49 -1.45 -6.91 -16.56
C ARG A 49 -0.02 -6.48 -16.85
N ASN A 50 0.48 -5.50 -16.12
CA ASN A 50 1.71 -4.77 -16.45
C ASN A 50 2.86 -5.06 -15.48
N ALA A 51 2.93 -6.23 -14.87
CA ALA A 51 3.97 -6.55 -13.89
C ALA A 51 5.39 -6.32 -14.43
N ASP A 52 5.67 -6.77 -15.68
CA ASP A 52 6.98 -6.61 -16.33
C ASP A 52 7.28 -5.13 -16.66
N GLU A 53 6.26 -4.35 -17.02
CA GLU A 53 6.40 -2.91 -17.28
C GLU A 53 6.70 -2.17 -15.98
N TYR A 54 5.96 -2.45 -14.91
CA TYR A 54 6.21 -1.88 -13.60
C TYR A 54 7.64 -2.16 -13.11
N LEU A 55 8.14 -3.38 -13.30
CA LEU A 55 9.49 -3.77 -12.89
C LEU A 55 10.62 -3.07 -13.66
N ARG A 56 10.34 -2.33 -14.73
CA ARG A 56 11.32 -1.46 -15.40
C ARG A 56 11.59 -0.16 -14.64
N ASN A 57 10.62 0.32 -13.86
CA ASN A 57 10.75 1.45 -12.96
C ASN A 57 10.02 1.15 -11.63
N PRO A 58 10.54 0.21 -10.83
CA PRO A 58 9.83 -0.42 -9.73
C PRO A 58 9.85 0.44 -8.46
N VAL A 59 9.38 1.68 -8.57
CA VAL A 59 9.43 2.65 -7.46
C VAL A 59 8.49 2.25 -6.34
N VAL A 60 8.98 2.42 -5.11
CA VAL A 60 8.22 2.28 -3.87
C VAL A 60 8.14 3.64 -3.19
N LEU A 61 6.93 4.09 -2.88
CA LEU A 61 6.69 5.42 -2.36
C LEU A 61 6.34 5.38 -0.87
N TRP A 62 6.30 6.56 -0.27
CA TRP A 62 5.73 6.82 1.04
C TRP A 62 4.34 7.43 0.88
N ALA A 63 3.31 6.81 1.47
CA ALA A 63 1.96 7.33 1.55
C ALA A 63 1.42 7.90 0.21
N HIS A 64 1.73 7.25 -0.92
CA HIS A 64 1.36 7.67 -2.29
C HIS A 64 1.88 9.05 -2.71
N GLN A 65 2.90 9.57 -2.02
CA GLN A 65 3.48 10.90 -2.28
C GLN A 65 4.38 10.87 -3.52
N ARG A 66 3.81 11.17 -4.69
CA ARG A 66 4.52 11.17 -5.98
C ARG A 66 5.46 12.37 -6.15
N SER A 67 5.33 13.39 -5.33
CA SER A 67 6.19 14.58 -5.31
C SER A 67 7.46 14.38 -4.49
N LEU A 68 7.54 13.34 -3.67
CA LEU A 68 8.73 12.99 -2.90
C LEU A 68 9.59 11.96 -3.64
N PRO A 69 10.91 11.94 -3.41
CA PRO A 69 11.74 10.85 -3.89
C PRO A 69 11.24 9.49 -3.35
N PRO A 70 11.34 8.40 -4.15
CA PRO A 70 10.96 7.07 -3.69
C PRO A 70 11.80 6.63 -2.49
N ILE A 71 11.20 5.86 -1.60
CA ILE A 71 11.87 5.29 -0.42
C ILE A 71 12.65 4.01 -0.75
N GLY A 72 12.42 3.42 -1.92
CA GLY A 72 13.07 2.19 -2.34
C GLY A 72 12.55 1.69 -3.67
N ILE A 73 12.90 0.44 -3.96
CA ILE A 73 12.49 -0.27 -5.17
C ILE A 73 11.89 -1.64 -4.84
N CYS A 74 11.02 -2.14 -5.72
CA CYS A 74 10.57 -3.53 -5.72
C CYS A 74 11.61 -4.41 -6.43
N GLU A 75 12.33 -5.24 -5.69
CA GLU A 75 13.27 -6.20 -6.29
C GLU A 75 12.56 -7.42 -6.89
N ARG A 76 11.43 -7.80 -6.30
CA ARG A 76 10.63 -8.94 -6.75
C ARG A 76 9.16 -8.74 -6.49
N LEU A 77 8.35 -9.10 -7.48
CA LEU A 77 6.90 -9.18 -7.36
C LEU A 77 6.47 -10.63 -7.61
N THR A 78 5.68 -11.20 -6.70
CA THR A 78 5.17 -12.56 -6.81
C THR A 78 3.65 -12.53 -6.74
N LEU A 79 3.01 -13.04 -7.77
CA LEU A 79 1.56 -13.16 -7.83
C LEU A 79 1.16 -14.57 -7.37
N GLU A 80 0.36 -14.63 -6.32
CA GLU A 80 -0.29 -15.85 -5.85
C GLU A 80 -1.79 -15.77 -6.14
N ALA A 81 -2.52 -16.86 -5.96
CA ALA A 81 -3.93 -16.91 -6.31
C ALA A 81 -4.79 -15.90 -5.54
N ASP A 82 -4.44 -15.61 -4.28
CA ASP A 82 -5.21 -14.79 -3.35
C ASP A 82 -4.48 -13.52 -2.89
N ARG A 83 -3.21 -13.31 -3.30
CA ARG A 83 -2.38 -12.19 -2.83
C ARG A 83 -1.26 -11.83 -3.78
N ILE A 84 -0.69 -10.65 -3.57
CA ILE A 84 0.53 -10.19 -4.23
C ILE A 84 1.58 -9.94 -3.15
N ILE A 85 2.75 -10.56 -3.32
CA ILE A 85 3.89 -10.41 -2.43
C ILE A 85 4.96 -9.59 -3.14
N ALA A 86 5.53 -8.61 -2.44
CA ALA A 86 6.65 -7.80 -2.91
C ALA A 86 7.86 -7.93 -1.98
N GLU A 87 9.05 -7.89 -2.56
CA GLU A 87 10.31 -7.71 -1.87
C GLU A 87 10.79 -6.28 -2.11
N THR A 88 10.74 -5.46 -1.07
CA THR A 88 11.08 -4.04 -1.11
C THR A 88 12.48 -3.83 -0.58
N LYS A 89 13.37 -3.30 -1.43
CA LYS A 89 14.69 -2.84 -1.04
C LYS A 89 14.65 -1.35 -0.76
N PHE A 90 14.89 -0.97 0.48
CA PHE A 90 14.92 0.45 0.88
C PHE A 90 16.23 1.12 0.46
N SER A 91 16.16 2.43 0.17
CA SER A 91 17.32 3.22 -0.22
C SER A 91 18.25 3.46 0.96
N ALA A 92 19.49 2.98 0.85
CA ALA A 92 20.52 3.21 1.87
C ALA A 92 21.09 4.63 1.85
N SER A 93 20.90 5.39 0.77
CA SER A 93 21.40 6.76 0.64
C SER A 93 20.40 7.83 1.10
N SER A 94 19.15 7.45 1.35
CA SER A 94 18.09 8.36 1.85
C SER A 94 17.90 8.19 3.34
N PRO A 95 18.23 9.19 4.19
CA PRO A 95 17.92 9.11 5.63
C PRO A 95 16.46 8.84 5.93
N PHE A 96 15.55 9.47 5.17
CA PHE A 96 14.12 9.23 5.30
C PHE A 96 13.74 7.77 5.02
N ALA A 97 14.29 7.17 3.95
CA ALA A 97 14.03 5.75 3.64
C ALA A 97 14.59 4.82 4.73
N GLN A 98 15.76 5.16 5.31
CA GLN A 98 16.32 4.42 6.43
C GLN A 98 15.41 4.48 7.67
N ASP A 99 14.83 5.65 7.98
CA ASP A 99 13.93 5.79 9.12
C ASP A 99 12.62 5.03 8.89
N VAL A 100 12.03 5.08 7.69
CA VAL A 100 10.88 4.25 7.34
C VAL A 100 11.21 2.75 7.46
N PHE A 101 12.39 2.32 7.00
CA PHE A 101 12.83 0.93 7.14
C PHE A 101 12.93 0.48 8.61
N LYS A 102 13.52 1.32 9.49
CA LYS A 102 13.60 1.03 10.94
C LYS A 102 12.23 0.79 11.54
N LEU A 103 11.20 1.58 11.15
CA LEU A 103 9.83 1.38 11.63
C LEU A 103 9.27 0.01 11.24
N TYR A 104 9.63 -0.53 10.07
CA TYR A 104 9.30 -1.91 9.69
C TYR A 104 10.08 -2.94 10.50
N ALA A 105 11.37 -2.71 10.74
CA ALA A 105 12.22 -3.59 11.54
C ALA A 105 11.71 -3.70 12.99
N GLU A 106 11.30 -2.58 13.55
CA GLU A 106 10.70 -2.50 14.91
C GLU A 106 9.25 -3.03 14.95
N GLY A 107 8.62 -3.29 13.78
CA GLY A 107 7.23 -3.72 13.69
C GLY A 107 6.21 -2.63 14.00
N VAL A 108 6.64 -1.37 14.08
CA VAL A 108 5.77 -0.19 14.25
C VAL A 108 4.98 0.06 12.98
N LEU A 109 5.65 0.02 11.83
CA LEU A 109 5.03 0.13 10.52
C LEU A 109 4.81 -1.27 9.93
N ARG A 110 3.61 -1.52 9.37
CA ARG A 110 3.25 -2.82 8.78
C ARG A 110 2.40 -2.69 7.54
N GLY A 111 1.87 -1.50 7.29
CA GLY A 111 0.89 -1.23 6.24
C GLY A 111 1.54 -1.03 4.87
N TRP A 112 0.87 -1.57 3.84
CA TRP A 112 1.18 -1.36 2.43
C TRP A 112 -0.08 -1.01 1.67
N SER A 113 0.05 -0.24 0.61
CA SER A 113 -1.06 0.17 -0.25
C SER A 113 -0.61 0.17 -1.70
N ILE A 114 -1.50 -0.14 -2.63
CA ILE A 114 -1.22 -0.09 -4.06
C ILE A 114 -1.92 1.09 -4.71
N GLY A 115 -1.22 1.77 -5.65
CA GLY A 115 -1.80 2.70 -6.60
C GLY A 115 -1.90 2.05 -7.98
N PHE A 116 -3.09 2.02 -8.57
CA PHE A 116 -3.33 1.29 -9.81
C PHE A 116 -4.31 2.01 -10.74
N LEU A 117 -4.31 1.60 -12.01
CA LEU A 117 -5.30 2.00 -13.01
C LEU A 117 -6.27 0.86 -13.26
N PRO A 118 -7.58 1.05 -13.02
CA PRO A 118 -8.58 0.06 -13.39
C PRO A 118 -8.67 -0.08 -14.91
N VAL A 119 -8.77 -1.32 -15.39
CA VAL A 119 -9.00 -1.65 -16.80
C VAL A 119 -10.35 -2.33 -16.96
N GLN A 120 -10.62 -3.37 -16.16
CA GLN A 120 -11.92 -4.02 -16.11
C GLN A 120 -12.41 -4.12 -14.65
N ALA A 121 -13.53 -3.46 -14.38
CA ALA A 121 -14.18 -3.47 -13.08
C ALA A 121 -15.64 -3.91 -13.20
N THR A 122 -16.11 -4.69 -12.21
CA THR A 122 -17.50 -5.11 -12.08
C THR A 122 -18.06 -4.57 -10.76
N PRO A 123 -19.07 -3.69 -10.78
CA PRO A 123 -19.69 -3.20 -9.54
C PRO A 123 -20.30 -4.32 -8.71
N GLN A 124 -20.23 -4.22 -7.39
CA GLN A 124 -20.84 -5.14 -6.43
C GLN A 124 -22.10 -4.52 -5.83
N ALA A 125 -23.27 -4.74 -6.45
CA ALA A 125 -24.53 -4.11 -6.06
C ALA A 125 -24.95 -4.38 -4.59
N ALA A 126 -24.62 -5.54 -4.03
CA ALA A 126 -25.07 -5.95 -2.70
C ALA A 126 -24.13 -5.51 -1.55
N LYS A 127 -22.87 -5.18 -1.85
CA LYS A 127 -21.83 -4.90 -0.82
C LYS A 127 -21.21 -3.53 -0.95
N GLY A 128 -21.55 -2.77 -2.00
CA GLY A 128 -20.78 -1.61 -2.42
C GLY A 128 -19.41 -2.00 -3.01
N GLY A 129 -18.72 -1.03 -3.61
CA GLY A 129 -17.42 -1.25 -4.24
C GLY A 129 -17.47 -1.98 -5.58
N SER A 130 -16.32 -2.40 -6.07
CA SER A 130 -16.13 -3.05 -7.35
C SER A 130 -15.11 -4.20 -7.28
N ILE A 131 -15.24 -5.18 -8.18
CA ILE A 131 -14.21 -6.21 -8.39
C ILE A 131 -13.36 -5.79 -9.59
N TYR A 132 -12.08 -5.55 -9.36
CA TYR A 132 -11.10 -5.21 -10.40
C TYR A 132 -10.47 -6.49 -10.91
N ARG A 133 -10.92 -6.91 -12.12
CA ARG A 133 -10.48 -8.15 -12.76
C ARG A 133 -9.27 -7.96 -13.65
N GLU A 134 -9.11 -6.75 -14.22
CA GLU A 134 -7.92 -6.34 -14.97
C GLU A 134 -7.53 -4.93 -14.53
N TRP A 135 -6.24 -4.74 -14.28
CA TRP A 135 -5.70 -3.50 -13.74
C TRP A 135 -4.18 -3.41 -13.96
N ASP A 136 -3.67 -2.18 -13.97
CA ASP A 136 -2.27 -1.89 -14.15
C ASP A 136 -1.70 -1.27 -12.85
N LEU A 137 -0.63 -1.83 -12.31
CA LEU A 137 0.06 -1.30 -11.13
C LEU A 137 0.85 -0.05 -11.51
N LEU A 138 0.63 1.05 -10.81
CA LEU A 138 1.41 2.29 -10.97
C LEU A 138 2.56 2.36 -9.98
N GLU A 139 2.28 2.03 -8.73
CA GLU A 139 3.22 2.03 -7.61
C GLU A 139 2.63 1.25 -6.42
N TYR A 140 3.43 0.96 -5.44
CA TYR A 140 2.93 0.67 -4.10
C TYR A 140 3.71 1.45 -3.05
N SER A 141 3.09 1.65 -1.92
CA SER A 141 3.57 2.56 -0.89
C SER A 141 3.61 1.91 0.48
N ALA A 142 4.64 2.26 1.23
CA ALA A 142 4.62 2.15 2.68
C ALA A 142 3.61 3.16 3.24
N VAL A 143 2.66 2.70 4.05
CA VAL A 143 1.62 3.56 4.62
C VAL A 143 1.52 3.38 6.13
N PRO A 144 1.49 4.48 6.91
CA PRO A 144 1.31 4.39 8.37
C PRO A 144 -0.08 3.87 8.73
N ILE A 145 -1.06 4.13 7.88
CA ILE A 145 -2.44 3.73 8.04
C ILE A 145 -2.87 2.97 6.79
N PRO A 146 -2.89 1.63 6.81
CA PRO A 146 -3.70 0.90 5.85
C PRO A 146 -5.15 1.34 6.08
N GLU A 147 -5.96 1.48 5.03
CA GLU A 147 -7.38 1.88 5.14
C GLU A 147 -8.24 0.99 6.06
N ASN A 148 -7.63 0.19 6.91
CA ASN A 148 -8.31 -0.56 7.96
C ASN A 148 -8.27 0.23 9.29
N PRO A 149 -9.38 0.89 9.74
CA PRO A 149 -9.46 1.62 11.00
C PRO A 149 -9.16 0.78 12.22
N GLN A 150 -9.38 -0.52 12.12
CA GLN A 150 -9.15 -1.42 13.26
C GLN A 150 -7.66 -1.52 13.60
N ALA A 151 -6.77 -1.46 12.62
CA ALA A 151 -5.32 -1.48 12.87
C ALA A 151 -4.85 -0.17 13.52
N LEU A 152 -5.34 0.98 13.07
CA LEU A 152 -4.99 2.29 13.65
C LEU A 152 -5.55 2.46 15.06
N THR A 153 -6.83 2.12 15.27
CA THR A 153 -7.47 2.18 16.57
C THR A 153 -6.76 1.27 17.58
N LEU A 154 -6.26 0.12 17.13
CA LEU A 154 -5.50 -0.80 17.99
C LEU A 154 -4.11 -0.25 18.35
N ALA A 155 -3.40 0.37 17.41
CA ALA A 155 -2.08 0.96 17.65
C ALA A 155 -2.17 2.16 18.61
N ILE A 156 -3.15 3.04 18.42
CA ILE A 156 -3.41 4.17 19.31
C ILE A 156 -3.88 3.69 20.70
N ARG A 157 -4.82 2.74 20.77
CA ARG A 157 -5.34 2.18 22.04
C ARG A 157 -4.29 1.41 22.82
N LYS A 158 -3.32 0.77 22.16
CA LYS A 158 -2.22 0.05 22.81
C LYS A 158 -1.06 0.98 23.20
N GLY A 159 -1.17 2.30 23.00
CA GLY A 159 -0.11 3.24 23.34
C GLY A 159 1.18 3.05 22.55
N MET A 160 1.12 2.40 21.38
CA MET A 160 2.29 2.08 20.56
C MET A 160 2.83 3.28 19.76
N ILE A 161 2.08 4.38 19.72
CA ILE A 161 2.49 5.63 19.08
C ILE A 161 2.77 6.64 20.19
N HIS A 162 4.04 6.86 20.49
CA HIS A 162 4.48 7.75 21.57
C HIS A 162 4.64 9.20 21.12
N ASP A 163 4.91 9.44 19.84
CA ASP A 163 5.07 10.78 19.28
C ASP A 163 3.75 11.55 19.28
N ALA A 164 3.75 12.72 19.93
CA ALA A 164 2.55 13.54 20.10
C ALA A 164 2.13 14.22 18.79
N ASP A 165 3.10 14.63 17.97
CA ASP A 165 2.84 15.32 16.70
C ASP A 165 2.33 14.33 15.65
N LEU A 166 2.92 13.13 15.63
CA LEU A 166 2.45 12.04 14.78
C LEU A 166 1.03 11.60 15.17
N ARG A 167 0.72 11.49 16.47
CA ARG A 167 -0.64 11.21 16.93
C ARG A 167 -1.62 12.31 16.54
N HIS A 168 -1.21 13.57 16.68
CA HIS A 168 -2.04 14.71 16.33
C HIS A 168 -2.33 14.74 14.83
N TRP A 169 -1.30 14.55 13.99
CA TRP A 169 -1.45 14.45 12.54
C TRP A 169 -2.36 13.30 12.11
N LEU A 170 -2.15 12.10 12.67
CA LEU A 170 -2.98 10.93 12.42
C LEU A 170 -4.45 11.15 12.82
N MET A 171 -4.70 11.86 13.91
CA MET A 171 -6.07 12.15 14.35
C MET A 171 -6.73 13.26 13.51
N CYS A 172 -5.99 14.27 13.08
CA CYS A 172 -6.54 15.37 12.29
C CYS A 172 -6.87 14.93 10.84
N ASP A 173 -5.95 14.24 10.16
CA ASP A 173 -6.16 13.81 8.76
C ASP A 173 -7.18 12.67 8.64
N VAL A 174 -7.20 11.75 9.61
CA VAL A 174 -8.17 10.64 9.61
C VAL A 174 -9.58 11.11 9.99
N MET A 175 -9.71 12.05 10.91
CA MET A 175 -11.02 12.62 11.27
C MET A 175 -11.58 13.50 10.15
N ALA A 176 -10.73 14.21 9.42
CA ALA A 176 -11.15 15.01 8.25
C ALA A 176 -11.66 14.12 7.10
N ALA A 177 -11.06 12.93 6.90
CA ALA A 177 -11.49 11.97 5.88
C ALA A 177 -12.75 11.17 6.24
N LEU A 178 -13.18 11.20 7.51
CA LEU A 178 -14.41 10.52 7.98
C LEU A 178 -15.65 11.42 7.99
N VAL A 179 -15.51 12.72 7.67
CA VAL A 179 -16.61 13.72 7.70
C VAL A 179 -17.07 14.11 6.26
N LEU A 180 -16.44 13.57 5.22
CA LEU A 180 -16.87 13.69 3.81
C LEU A 180 -17.43 12.38 3.32
#